data_dafd2b9ff4290e58db7b6ab4c719f19a
#
_entry.id   dafd2b9ff4290e58db7b6ab4c719f19a
#
_cell.length_a   1.000
_cell.length_b   1.000
_cell.length_c   1.000
_cell.angle_alpha   90.00
_cell.angle_beta   90.00
_cell.angle_gamma   90.00
#
_symmetry.space_group_name_H-M   'P 1'
#
loop_
_entity.id
_entity.type
_entity.pdbx_description
1 polymer ?
#
loop_
_entity_poly.entity_id
_entity_poly.type
_entity_poly.pdbx_seq_one_letter_code
_entity_poly.pdbx_strand_id
1 'polypeptide(L)'
;SDGEPVFHLVNVIDDLDMGITHVIRGEDHISNTAKHIALFKAFGVEPPKYAHIPLILNPDGSKMSKRDQGALMTAYMDTGYVPEAVVNYLCLLGWSPKGNREKMPLEEIIGAFDLPQILRHNARFDLGKLNWLNGEYIREMADERFYELSIHALAKAMDDVMDAIDAEALARCGARLAAAATGGVAAHAVDAGA
;
A
#
# COMPACT_ATOMS: atom_id res chain seq x y z
N SER A 1 -25.28 20.60 -18.12
CA SER A 1 -25.06 19.44 -17.26
C SER A 1 -25.52 18.21 -18.03
N ASP A 2 -24.76 17.17 -17.98
CA ASP A 2 -24.97 15.88 -18.66
C ASP A 2 -26.02 14.98 -17.98
N GLY A 3 -26.59 15.45 -16.86
CA GLY A 3 -27.59 14.71 -16.08
C GLY A 3 -26.99 13.68 -15.10
N GLU A 4 -25.68 13.54 -15.08
CA GLU A 4 -25.01 12.61 -14.17
C GLU A 4 -25.03 13.11 -12.72
N PRO A 5 -25.28 12.24 -11.73
CA PRO A 5 -25.36 12.62 -10.34
C PRO A 5 -23.95 12.93 -9.79
N VAL A 6 -23.89 13.96 -8.97
CA VAL A 6 -22.62 14.35 -8.31
C VAL A 6 -22.30 13.47 -7.11
N PHE A 7 -21.02 13.37 -6.77
CA PHE A 7 -20.47 12.57 -5.67
C PHE A 7 -21.31 12.59 -4.37
N HIS A 8 -21.73 13.76 -3.93
CA HIS A 8 -22.47 13.88 -2.67
C HIS A 8 -23.82 13.18 -2.69
N LEU A 9 -24.56 13.26 -3.81
CA LEU A 9 -25.86 12.63 -3.96
C LEU A 9 -25.71 11.11 -4.06
N VAL A 10 -24.79 10.63 -4.88
CA VAL A 10 -24.51 9.20 -5.05
C VAL A 10 -24.13 8.57 -3.73
N ASN A 11 -23.17 9.17 -3.01
CA ASN A 11 -22.70 8.65 -1.71
C ASN A 11 -23.83 8.51 -0.70
N VAL A 12 -24.73 9.50 -0.63
CA VAL A 12 -25.88 9.44 0.32
C VAL A 12 -26.92 8.39 -0.10
N ILE A 13 -27.19 8.24 -1.40
CA ILE A 13 -28.14 7.23 -1.88
C ILE A 13 -27.58 5.83 -1.64
N ASP A 14 -26.31 5.60 -1.93
CA ASP A 14 -25.66 4.31 -1.69
C ASP A 14 -25.62 3.96 -0.21
N ASP A 15 -25.29 4.91 0.67
CA ASP A 15 -25.32 4.73 2.12
C ASP A 15 -26.73 4.38 2.63
N LEU A 16 -27.77 4.99 2.05
CA LEU A 16 -29.17 4.69 2.36
C LEU A 16 -29.56 3.28 1.92
N ASP A 17 -29.28 2.95 0.68
CA ASP A 17 -29.66 1.67 0.05
C ASP A 17 -28.96 0.49 0.74
N MET A 18 -27.68 0.68 1.10
CA MET A 18 -26.87 -0.32 1.81
C MET A 18 -27.13 -0.36 3.32
N GLY A 19 -27.93 0.55 3.88
CA GLY A 19 -28.23 0.60 5.31
C GLY A 19 -27.01 0.92 6.18
N ILE A 20 -26.12 1.80 5.72
CA ILE A 20 -24.91 2.17 6.44
C ILE A 20 -25.25 2.87 7.76
N THR A 21 -24.74 2.34 8.87
CA THR A 21 -24.98 2.87 10.22
C THR A 21 -23.88 3.80 10.72
N HIS A 22 -22.65 3.59 10.26
CA HIS A 22 -21.47 4.35 10.67
C HIS A 22 -20.57 4.65 9.45
N VAL A 23 -20.17 5.90 9.30
CA VAL A 23 -19.21 6.36 8.30
C VAL A 23 -17.93 6.77 9.01
N ILE A 24 -16.87 5.99 8.82
CA ILE A 24 -15.53 6.25 9.37
C ILE A 24 -14.60 6.57 8.21
N ARG A 25 -14.06 7.80 8.18
CA ARG A 25 -13.27 8.29 7.03
C ARG A 25 -12.25 9.35 7.44
N GLY A 26 -11.39 9.75 6.53
CA GLY A 26 -10.39 10.79 6.78
C GLY A 26 -11.02 12.17 7.10
N GLU A 27 -10.33 12.97 7.90
CA GLU A 27 -10.74 14.31 8.31
C GLU A 27 -10.87 15.30 7.14
N ASP A 28 -10.24 15.04 6.01
CA ASP A 28 -10.39 15.82 4.77
C ASP A 28 -11.83 15.84 4.24
N HIS A 29 -12.68 14.94 4.71
CA HIS A 29 -14.10 14.89 4.41
C HIS A 29 -15.02 15.58 5.44
N ILE A 30 -14.50 16.24 6.44
CA ILE A 30 -15.31 16.95 7.47
C ILE A 30 -16.27 17.95 6.83
N SER A 31 -15.77 18.74 5.86
CA SER A 31 -16.58 19.74 5.16
C SER A 31 -17.73 19.13 4.33
N ASN A 32 -17.60 17.86 3.93
CA ASN A 32 -18.63 17.16 3.17
C ASN A 32 -19.75 16.62 4.07
N THR A 33 -19.48 16.41 5.35
CA THR A 33 -20.43 15.82 6.29
C THR A 33 -21.70 16.64 6.44
N ALA A 34 -21.58 17.97 6.52
CA ALA A 34 -22.72 18.87 6.61
C ALA A 34 -23.66 18.74 5.38
N LYS A 35 -23.09 18.56 4.18
CA LYS A 35 -23.84 18.39 2.93
C LYS A 35 -24.57 17.04 2.93
N HIS A 36 -23.89 15.97 3.36
CA HIS A 36 -24.49 14.63 3.43
C HIS A 36 -25.62 14.60 4.46
N ILE A 37 -25.45 15.17 5.65
CA ILE A 37 -26.51 15.28 6.65
C ILE A 37 -27.72 16.06 6.11
N ALA A 38 -27.50 17.12 5.36
CA ALA A 38 -28.60 17.88 4.76
C ALA A 38 -29.36 17.04 3.71
N LEU A 39 -28.66 16.22 2.91
CA LEU A 39 -29.28 15.32 1.95
C LEU A 39 -30.08 14.20 2.64
N PHE A 40 -29.54 13.54 3.66
CA PHE A 40 -30.27 12.56 4.47
C PHE A 40 -31.58 13.13 5.02
N LYS A 41 -31.52 14.34 5.59
CA LYS A 41 -32.72 15.03 6.09
C LYS A 41 -33.71 15.36 4.97
N ALA A 42 -33.23 15.74 3.78
CA ALA A 42 -34.10 15.99 2.63
C ALA A 42 -34.83 14.72 2.17
N PHE A 43 -34.23 13.54 2.34
CA PHE A 43 -34.87 12.25 2.10
C PHE A 43 -35.77 11.79 3.28
N GLY A 44 -35.83 12.55 4.37
CA GLY A 44 -36.64 12.20 5.56
C GLY A 44 -36.06 11.04 6.38
N VAL A 45 -34.73 10.79 6.27
CA VAL A 45 -34.04 9.69 6.94
C VAL A 45 -32.98 10.24 7.90
N GLU A 46 -32.82 9.59 9.04
CA GLU A 46 -31.74 9.91 9.98
C GLU A 46 -30.38 9.56 9.38
N PRO A 47 -29.40 10.46 9.45
CA PRO A 47 -28.06 10.21 8.91
C PRO A 47 -27.31 9.15 9.74
N PRO A 48 -26.34 8.45 9.14
CA PRO A 48 -25.43 7.58 9.88
C PRO A 48 -24.59 8.37 10.88
N LYS A 49 -23.97 7.66 11.83
CA LYS A 49 -22.98 8.25 12.73
C LYS A 49 -21.70 8.50 11.97
N TYR A 50 -21.12 9.70 12.10
CA TYR A 50 -19.87 10.06 11.44
C TYR A 50 -18.70 10.06 12.43
N ALA A 51 -17.60 9.44 12.03
CA ALA A 51 -16.31 9.56 12.70
C ALA A 51 -15.25 9.96 11.67
N HIS A 52 -14.45 10.97 12.02
CA HIS A 52 -13.35 11.44 11.18
C HIS A 52 -12.02 11.12 11.86
N ILE A 53 -11.19 10.36 11.17
CA ILE A 53 -9.86 9.96 11.64
C ILE A 53 -8.82 10.90 11.04
N PRO A 54 -7.72 11.18 11.78
CA PRO A 54 -6.61 11.99 11.29
C PRO A 54 -5.98 11.41 10.02
N LEU A 55 -5.24 12.26 9.30
CA LEU A 55 -4.52 11.84 8.10
C LEU A 55 -3.28 11.03 8.47
N ILE A 56 -2.88 10.15 7.55
CA ILE A 56 -1.56 9.53 7.57
C ILE A 56 -0.62 10.41 6.75
N LEU A 57 0.50 10.77 7.35
CA LEU A 57 1.52 11.62 6.77
C LEU A 57 2.74 10.80 6.39
N ASN A 58 3.45 11.24 5.37
CA ASN A 58 4.80 10.79 5.06
C ASN A 58 5.79 11.19 6.17
N PRO A 59 7.00 10.61 6.22
CA PRO A 59 8.02 10.99 7.18
C PRO A 59 8.37 12.48 7.19
N ASP A 60 8.29 13.15 6.03
CA ASP A 60 8.51 14.58 5.85
C ASP A 60 7.35 15.48 6.33
N GLY A 61 6.22 14.87 6.71
CA GLY A 61 5.02 15.57 7.15
C GLY A 61 4.03 15.93 6.04
N SER A 62 4.31 15.61 4.79
CA SER A 62 3.34 15.74 3.69
C SER A 62 2.23 14.71 3.81
N LYS A 63 1.04 15.01 3.26
CA LYS A 63 -0.07 14.05 3.22
C LYS A 63 0.31 12.85 2.35
N MET A 64 0.19 11.64 2.89
CA MET A 64 0.40 10.41 2.11
C MET A 64 -0.61 10.29 0.98
N SER A 65 -0.13 10.00 -0.21
CA SER A 65 -0.90 9.80 -1.42
C SER A 65 -0.84 8.33 -1.88
N LYS A 66 -1.73 7.94 -2.78
CA LYS A 66 -1.73 6.57 -3.36
C LYS A 66 -0.45 6.20 -4.11
N ARG A 67 0.42 7.17 -4.42
CA ARG A 67 1.70 6.97 -5.14
C ARG A 67 2.89 6.83 -4.20
N ASP A 68 2.69 7.10 -2.91
CA ASP A 68 3.78 7.08 -1.95
C ASP A 68 4.09 5.64 -1.51
N GLN A 69 5.35 5.41 -1.15
CA GLN A 69 5.78 4.13 -0.64
C GLN A 69 5.01 3.77 0.63
N GLY A 70 4.44 2.57 0.67
CA GLY A 70 3.63 2.11 1.80
C GLY A 70 2.14 2.43 1.71
N ALA A 71 1.67 3.13 0.66
CA ALA A 71 0.26 3.40 0.46
C ALA A 71 -0.51 2.23 -0.20
N LEU A 72 0.18 1.36 -0.94
CA LEU A 72 -0.42 0.23 -1.65
C LEU A 72 -0.18 -1.09 -0.91
N MET A 73 -1.25 -1.83 -0.62
CA MET A 73 -1.17 -3.15 0.03
C MET A 73 -0.37 -4.17 -0.77
N THR A 74 -0.44 -4.12 -2.10
CA THR A 74 0.32 -5.01 -2.99
C THR A 74 1.83 -4.88 -2.80
N ALA A 75 2.33 -3.69 -2.48
CA ALA A 75 3.76 -3.47 -2.23
C ALA A 75 4.27 -4.28 -1.01
N TYR A 76 3.43 -4.50 -0.01
CA TYR A 76 3.80 -5.32 1.16
C TYR A 76 3.84 -6.81 0.82
N MET A 77 2.91 -7.28 -0.02
CA MET A 77 2.85 -8.68 -0.44
C MET A 77 4.11 -9.09 -1.23
N ASP A 78 4.63 -8.16 -2.03
CA ASP A 78 5.79 -8.42 -2.90
C ASP A 78 7.14 -8.31 -2.18
N THR A 79 7.18 -7.72 -0.98
CA THR A 79 8.41 -7.37 -0.27
C THR A 79 8.71 -8.20 0.98
N GLY A 80 7.97 -9.31 1.19
CA GLY A 80 8.26 -10.26 2.27
C GLY A 80 7.73 -9.83 3.66
N TYR A 81 6.78 -8.89 3.70
CA TYR A 81 6.07 -8.60 4.95
C TYR A 81 5.03 -9.68 5.24
N VAL A 82 4.98 -10.13 6.50
CA VAL A 82 3.94 -11.05 6.94
C VAL A 82 2.64 -10.28 7.20
N PRO A 83 1.48 -10.83 6.81
CA PRO A 83 0.19 -10.14 6.93
C PRO A 83 -0.12 -9.63 8.32
N GLU A 84 0.21 -10.41 9.35
CA GLU A 84 -0.03 -10.05 10.74
C GLU A 84 0.75 -8.81 11.18
N ALA A 85 2.00 -8.67 10.73
CA ALA A 85 2.81 -7.48 11.00
C ALA A 85 2.23 -6.24 10.33
N VAL A 86 1.80 -6.36 9.08
CA VAL A 86 1.19 -5.26 8.32
C VAL A 86 -0.11 -4.81 8.99
N VAL A 87 -1.01 -5.74 9.32
CA VAL A 87 -2.29 -5.43 9.98
C VAL A 87 -2.03 -4.78 11.33
N ASN A 88 -1.15 -5.34 12.15
CA ASN A 88 -0.81 -4.75 13.46
C ASN A 88 -0.25 -3.33 13.30
N TYR A 89 0.68 -3.12 12.37
CA TYR A 89 1.26 -1.82 12.10
C TYR A 89 0.21 -0.79 11.66
N LEU A 90 -0.67 -1.15 10.73
CA LEU A 90 -1.74 -0.27 10.25
C LEU A 90 -2.69 0.14 11.38
N CYS A 91 -3.00 -0.77 12.31
CA CYS A 91 -3.79 -0.43 13.49
C CYS A 91 -3.10 0.62 14.37
N LEU A 92 -1.78 0.56 14.50
CA LEU A 92 -1.01 1.53 15.30
C LEU A 92 -0.90 2.93 14.66
N LEU A 93 -1.21 3.08 13.37
CA LEU A 93 -1.15 4.38 12.69
C LEU A 93 -2.22 5.39 13.13
N GLY A 94 -3.27 4.93 13.77
CA GLY A 94 -4.35 5.82 14.22
C GLY A 94 -4.87 5.50 15.61
N TRP A 95 -4.32 4.49 16.25
CA TRP A 95 -4.74 4.02 17.55
C TRP A 95 -3.54 3.62 18.41
N SER A 96 -3.65 3.76 19.72
CA SER A 96 -2.61 3.35 20.66
C SER A 96 -3.25 2.49 21.75
N PRO A 97 -2.81 1.24 21.90
CA PRO A 97 -3.28 0.38 22.98
C PRO A 97 -2.80 0.89 24.33
N LYS A 98 -3.55 0.58 25.37
CA LYS A 98 -3.12 0.87 26.74
C LYS A 98 -1.83 0.12 27.07
N GLY A 99 -0.89 0.81 27.70
CA GLY A 99 0.38 0.21 28.12
C GLY A 99 1.48 0.17 27.06
N ASN A 100 1.35 0.94 25.96
CA ASN A 100 2.35 1.07 24.89
C ASN A 100 2.82 -0.29 24.28
N ARG A 101 1.92 -1.25 24.22
CA ARG A 101 2.21 -2.52 23.54
C ARG A 101 2.10 -2.32 22.04
N GLU A 102 3.19 -2.55 21.34
CA GLU A 102 3.24 -2.35 19.88
C GLU A 102 2.97 -3.63 19.10
N LYS A 103 3.40 -4.79 19.62
CA LYS A 103 3.10 -6.09 19.02
C LYS A 103 1.90 -6.73 19.70
N MET A 104 0.86 -7.00 18.94
CA MET A 104 -0.38 -7.59 19.41
C MET A 104 -1.01 -8.48 18.33
N PRO A 105 -1.45 -9.70 18.66
CA PRO A 105 -2.26 -10.51 17.75
C PRO A 105 -3.56 -9.80 17.36
N LEU A 106 -4.12 -10.12 16.19
CA LEU A 106 -5.32 -9.48 15.68
C LEU A 106 -6.52 -9.61 16.63
N GLU A 107 -6.70 -10.77 17.24
CA GLU A 107 -7.77 -11.04 18.22
C GLU A 107 -7.68 -10.13 19.45
N GLU A 108 -6.47 -9.84 19.89
CA GLU A 108 -6.23 -8.93 21.00
C GLU A 108 -6.50 -7.47 20.60
N ILE A 109 -6.09 -7.09 19.38
CA ILE A 109 -6.41 -5.77 18.81
C ILE A 109 -7.92 -5.58 18.74
N ILE A 110 -8.65 -6.56 18.20
CA ILE A 110 -10.12 -6.51 18.10
C ILE A 110 -10.76 -6.37 19.49
N GLY A 111 -10.28 -7.13 20.48
CA GLY A 111 -10.80 -7.07 21.84
C GLY A 111 -10.48 -5.77 22.58
N ALA A 112 -9.39 -5.09 22.22
CA ALA A 112 -8.94 -3.87 22.87
C ALA A 112 -9.38 -2.58 22.15
N PHE A 113 -9.71 -2.68 20.85
CA PHE A 113 -10.06 -1.52 20.04
C PHE A 113 -11.41 -0.93 20.44
N ASP A 114 -11.43 0.39 20.58
CA ASP A 114 -12.67 1.15 20.73
C ASP A 114 -12.54 2.46 19.96
N LEU A 115 -13.59 2.83 19.21
CA LEU A 115 -13.62 3.99 18.32
C LEU A 115 -13.26 5.32 19.03
N PRO A 116 -13.72 5.61 20.25
CA PRO A 116 -13.32 6.80 21.01
C PRO A 116 -11.83 6.89 21.33
N GLN A 117 -11.09 5.79 21.23
CA GLN A 117 -9.65 5.74 21.53
C GLN A 117 -8.78 6.06 20.32
N ILE A 118 -9.35 6.32 19.16
CA ILE A 118 -8.60 6.77 17.98
C ILE A 118 -7.89 8.09 18.33
N LEU A 119 -6.61 8.14 17.97
CA LEU A 119 -5.77 9.32 18.20
C LEU A 119 -6.33 10.51 17.43
N ARG A 120 -6.21 11.71 18.03
CA ARG A 120 -6.73 12.96 17.43
C ARG A 120 -5.67 13.75 16.67
N HIS A 121 -4.49 13.20 16.52
CA HIS A 121 -3.38 13.82 15.78
C HIS A 121 -2.97 12.90 14.61
N ASN A 122 -2.42 13.51 13.57
CA ASN A 122 -1.95 12.82 12.40
C ASN A 122 -0.85 11.80 12.77
N ALA A 123 -0.98 10.59 12.24
CA ALA A 123 0.06 9.58 12.35
C ALA A 123 1.09 9.77 11.23
N ARG A 124 2.38 9.51 11.52
CA ARG A 124 3.42 9.48 10.50
C ARG A 124 3.72 8.03 10.13
N PHE A 125 3.78 7.76 8.85
CA PHE A 125 4.22 6.47 8.35
C PHE A 125 5.72 6.30 8.64
N ASP A 126 6.07 5.20 9.29
CA ASP A 126 7.44 4.86 9.68
C ASP A 126 7.77 3.45 9.19
N LEU A 127 8.53 3.38 8.10
CA LEU A 127 8.96 2.11 7.52
C LEU A 127 9.93 1.35 8.45
N GLY A 128 10.73 2.06 9.24
CA GLY A 128 11.63 1.44 10.21
C GLY A 128 10.86 0.69 11.29
N LYS A 129 9.77 1.29 11.78
CA LYS A 129 8.87 0.65 12.74
C LYS A 129 8.14 -0.57 12.14
N LEU A 130 7.68 -0.47 10.89
CA LEU A 130 7.08 -1.61 10.20
C LEU A 130 8.08 -2.76 10.04
N ASN A 131 9.32 -2.46 9.62
CA ASN A 131 10.39 -3.45 9.48
C ASN A 131 10.72 -4.12 10.81
N TRP A 132 10.83 -3.35 11.88
CA TRP A 132 11.04 -3.89 13.23
C TRP A 132 9.91 -4.84 13.63
N LEU A 133 8.65 -4.41 13.46
CA LEU A 133 7.49 -5.22 13.82
C LEU A 133 7.41 -6.50 12.99
N ASN A 134 7.69 -6.42 11.69
CA ASN A 134 7.77 -7.59 10.81
C ASN A 134 8.83 -8.59 11.31
N GLY A 135 10.00 -8.10 11.68
CA GLY A 135 11.05 -8.94 12.30
C GLY A 135 10.62 -9.62 13.60
N GLU A 136 9.80 -8.94 14.43
CA GLU A 136 9.25 -9.53 15.65
C GLU A 136 8.27 -10.68 15.35
N TYR A 137 7.42 -10.53 14.33
CA TYR A 137 6.52 -11.61 13.91
C TYR A 137 7.26 -12.80 13.29
N ILE A 138 8.29 -12.52 12.46
CA ILE A 138 9.10 -13.59 11.84
C ILE A 138 9.86 -14.40 12.92
N ARG A 139 10.44 -13.74 13.94
CA ARG A 139 11.17 -14.41 15.01
C ARG A 139 10.32 -15.35 15.88
N GLU A 140 9.05 -15.10 15.99
CA GLU A 140 8.12 -15.94 16.76
C GLU A 140 7.31 -16.92 15.90
N MET A 141 7.57 -16.90 14.58
CA MET A 141 6.88 -17.78 13.63
C MET A 141 7.30 -19.23 13.82
N ALA A 142 6.36 -20.16 13.66
CA ALA A 142 6.67 -21.58 13.62
C ALA A 142 7.59 -21.93 12.45
N ASP A 143 8.52 -22.86 12.65
CA ASP A 143 9.54 -23.22 11.68
C ASP A 143 8.94 -23.63 10.32
N GLU A 144 7.86 -24.39 10.32
CA GLU A 144 7.18 -24.85 9.10
C GLU A 144 6.70 -23.67 8.26
N ARG A 145 6.07 -22.68 8.89
CA ARG A 145 5.58 -21.49 8.19
C ARG A 145 6.74 -20.61 7.72
N PHE A 146 7.79 -20.50 8.53
CA PHE A 146 9.00 -19.77 8.12
C PHE A 146 9.64 -20.40 6.89
N TYR A 147 9.73 -21.75 6.82
CA TYR A 147 10.22 -22.45 5.65
C TYR A 147 9.37 -22.19 4.41
N GLU A 148 8.05 -22.28 4.51
CA GLU A 148 7.14 -22.03 3.39
C GLU A 148 7.35 -20.62 2.82
N LEU A 149 7.35 -19.59 3.69
CA LEU A 149 7.55 -18.19 3.27
C LEU A 149 8.95 -17.97 2.67
N SER A 150 9.98 -18.61 3.26
CA SER A 150 11.36 -18.50 2.78
C SER A 150 11.56 -19.16 1.42
N ILE A 151 10.92 -20.29 1.15
CA ILE A 151 10.97 -20.95 -0.16
C ILE A 151 10.38 -20.04 -1.24
N HIS A 152 9.22 -19.42 -0.97
CA HIS A 152 8.60 -18.50 -1.92
C HIS A 152 9.46 -17.26 -2.19
N ALA A 153 10.01 -16.66 -1.14
CA ALA A 153 10.90 -15.51 -1.28
C ALA A 153 12.18 -15.86 -2.03
N LEU A 154 12.75 -17.04 -1.77
CA LEU A 154 13.95 -17.51 -2.44
C LEU A 154 13.69 -17.82 -3.91
N ALA A 155 12.58 -18.51 -4.23
CA ALA A 155 12.19 -18.81 -5.61
C ALA A 155 12.03 -17.51 -6.41
N LYS A 156 11.32 -16.52 -5.88
CA LYS A 156 11.17 -15.22 -6.54
C LYS A 156 12.51 -14.53 -6.74
N ALA A 157 13.38 -14.52 -5.73
CA ALA A 157 14.71 -13.91 -5.87
C ALA A 157 15.57 -14.63 -6.92
N MET A 158 15.43 -15.94 -7.06
CA MET A 158 16.12 -16.71 -8.11
C MET A 158 15.59 -16.35 -9.49
N ASP A 159 14.27 -16.23 -9.67
CA ASP A 159 13.65 -15.81 -10.93
C ASP A 159 14.11 -14.41 -11.32
N ASP A 160 14.09 -13.45 -10.40
CA ASP A 160 14.57 -12.07 -10.61
C ASP A 160 16.05 -12.04 -11.04
N VAL A 161 16.90 -12.89 -10.45
CA VAL A 161 18.33 -13.03 -10.84
C VAL A 161 18.47 -13.66 -12.22
N MET A 162 17.69 -14.68 -12.54
CA MET A 162 17.73 -15.33 -13.85
C MET A 162 17.30 -14.36 -14.94
N ASP A 163 16.22 -13.62 -14.74
CA ASP A 163 15.74 -12.61 -15.67
C ASP A 163 16.79 -11.50 -15.89
N ALA A 164 17.45 -11.05 -14.83
CA ALA A 164 18.52 -10.07 -14.94
C ALA A 164 19.73 -10.60 -15.71
N ILE A 165 20.11 -11.87 -15.51
CA ILE A 165 21.22 -12.51 -16.23
C ILE A 165 20.87 -12.66 -17.70
N ASP A 166 19.66 -13.09 -18.03
CA ASP A 166 19.20 -13.28 -19.40
C ASP A 166 19.13 -11.93 -20.15
N ALA A 167 18.63 -10.87 -19.50
CA ALA A 167 18.59 -9.52 -20.07
C ALA A 167 20.00 -8.97 -20.34
N GLU A 168 20.94 -9.19 -19.43
CA GLU A 168 22.33 -8.75 -19.57
C GLU A 168 23.10 -9.57 -20.63
N ALA A 169 22.83 -10.87 -20.72
CA ALA A 169 23.39 -11.72 -21.76
C ALA A 169 22.89 -11.33 -23.14
N LEU A 170 21.61 -11.04 -23.30
CA LEU A 170 20.99 -10.53 -24.52
C LEU A 170 21.57 -9.18 -24.94
N ALA A 171 21.72 -8.26 -24.00
CA ALA A 171 22.33 -6.95 -24.25
C ALA A 171 23.77 -7.07 -24.73
N ARG A 172 24.59 -7.96 -24.12
CA ARG A 172 25.96 -8.25 -24.53
C ARG A 172 26.04 -8.89 -25.93
N CYS A 173 25.12 -9.79 -26.22
CA CYS A 173 25.02 -10.44 -27.53
C CYS A 173 24.66 -9.42 -28.62
N GLY A 174 23.66 -8.57 -28.35
CA GLY A 174 23.27 -7.47 -29.25
C GLY A 174 24.41 -6.50 -29.55
N ALA A 175 25.16 -6.10 -28.52
CA ALA A 175 26.32 -5.23 -28.69
C ALA A 175 27.46 -5.87 -29.51
N ARG A 176 27.70 -7.18 -29.35
CA ARG A 176 28.66 -7.93 -30.15
C ARG A 176 28.24 -8.05 -31.62
N LEU A 177 26.98 -8.30 -31.89
CA LEU A 177 26.44 -8.37 -33.24
C LEU A 177 26.51 -7.00 -33.93
N ALA A 178 26.21 -5.92 -33.23
CA ALA A 178 26.35 -4.55 -33.77
C ALA A 178 27.81 -4.20 -34.09
N ALA A 179 28.74 -4.57 -33.22
CA ALA A 179 30.19 -4.37 -33.45
C ALA A 179 30.70 -5.18 -34.63
N ALA A 180 30.24 -6.41 -34.81
CA ALA A 180 30.62 -7.27 -35.95
C ALA A 180 30.04 -6.74 -37.28
N ALA A 181 28.83 -6.19 -37.27
CA ALA A 181 28.21 -5.59 -38.44
C ALA A 181 28.90 -4.29 -38.89
N THR A 182 29.46 -3.50 -37.98
CA THR A 182 30.21 -2.28 -38.29
C THR A 182 31.67 -2.56 -38.68
N GLY A 183 32.29 -3.62 -38.15
CA GLY A 183 33.62 -4.04 -38.49
C GLY A 183 33.77 -4.70 -39.87
N GLY A 184 32.67 -5.28 -40.41
CA GLY A 184 32.68 -5.94 -41.72
C GLY A 184 32.64 -5.02 -42.94
N VAL A 185 32.35 -3.72 -42.73
CA VAL A 185 32.29 -2.75 -43.86
C VAL A 185 33.66 -2.11 -44.18
N ALA A 186 34.65 -2.23 -43.28
CA ALA A 186 35.96 -1.63 -43.47
C ALA A 186 36.99 -2.51 -44.24
N ALA A 187 36.66 -3.76 -44.55
CA ALA A 187 37.61 -4.71 -45.17
C ALA A 187 37.46 -4.88 -46.70
N HIS A 188 36.56 -4.18 -47.37
CA HIS A 188 36.33 -4.32 -48.83
C HIS A 188 36.58 -3.06 -49.67
N ALA A 189 37.28 -2.05 -49.13
CA ALA A 189 37.56 -0.80 -49.84
C ALA A 189 39.03 -0.58 -50.22
N VAL A 190 39.86 -1.60 -50.26
CA VAL A 190 41.25 -1.52 -50.78
C VAL A 190 41.50 -2.72 -51.67
N ASP A 191 41.06 -2.67 -52.89
CA ASP A 191 41.73 -3.20 -54.09
C ASP A 191 40.86 -2.97 -55.36
N ALA A 192 40.92 -1.78 -55.91
CA ALA A 192 40.57 -1.49 -57.30
C ALA A 192 41.27 -0.21 -57.73
N GLY A 193 42.59 -0.31 -58.06
CA GLY A 193 43.37 0.83 -58.55
C GLY A 193 44.79 0.44 -58.91
N ALA A 194 44.96 -0.31 -60.05
CA ALA A 194 46.18 -0.27 -60.89
C ALA A 194 45.86 -0.69 -62.33
#